data_010a56dc3590a7d1159dcb61fec5d1d4
#
_entry.id   010a56dc3590a7d1159dcb61fec5d1d4
#
_cell.length_a   1.000
_cell.length_b   1.000
_cell.length_c   1.000
_cell.angle_alpha   90.00
_cell.angle_beta   90.00
_cell.angle_gamma   90.00
#
_symmetry.space_group_name_H-M   'P 1'
#
loop_
_entity.id
_entity.type
_entity.pdbx_description
1 polymer ?
#
loop_
_entity_poly.entity_id
_entity_poly.type
_entity_poly.pdbx_seq_one_letter_code
_entity_poly.pdbx_strand_id
1 'polypeptide(L)'
;MNLRTGMAAGLAALLLAGCGSSETASFMMDGADTALTLERIKPYAWSEGWELELVVRRNPECQRRHVLKATAGEDPRIELFTPEPYVFIVRQGKRWYVTEMKNCQFQAFKEAPPQPGKPVGAFEEQDGRLRFVQQP
;
A
#
# COMPACT_ATOMS: atom_id res chain seq x y z
N MET A 1 16.75 40.03 -34.77
CA MET A 1 17.36 38.87 -34.11
C MET A 1 16.78 38.74 -32.73
N ASN A 2 15.94 37.74 -32.55
CA ASN A 2 15.19 37.57 -31.33
C ASN A 2 15.87 36.55 -30.39
N LEU A 3 16.72 37.06 -29.51
CA LEU A 3 17.35 36.27 -28.44
C LEU A 3 16.46 36.07 -27.19
N ARG A 4 15.16 36.39 -27.28
CA ARG A 4 14.25 36.39 -26.12
C ARG A 4 13.36 35.15 -26.00
N THR A 5 13.45 34.21 -26.95
CA THR A 5 12.53 33.04 -26.97
C THR A 5 13.13 31.76 -26.38
N GLY A 6 14.40 31.77 -25.96
CA GLY A 6 15.07 30.56 -25.46
C GLY A 6 14.97 30.27 -23.96
N MET A 7 14.55 31.26 -23.14
CA MET A 7 14.57 31.09 -21.68
C MET A 7 13.26 30.58 -21.05
N ALA A 8 12.16 30.63 -21.80
CA ALA A 8 10.87 30.18 -21.24
C ALA A 8 10.67 28.67 -21.30
N ALA A 9 11.34 27.97 -22.22
CA ALA A 9 11.17 26.52 -22.39
C ALA A 9 11.95 25.70 -21.34
N GLY A 10 13.02 26.28 -20.79
CA GLY A 10 13.82 25.58 -19.77
C GLY A 10 13.18 25.52 -18.38
N LEU A 11 12.34 26.50 -18.05
CA LEU A 11 11.71 26.58 -16.73
C LEU A 11 10.54 25.61 -16.59
N ALA A 12 9.83 25.31 -17.69
CA ALA A 12 8.68 24.41 -17.69
C ALA A 12 9.10 22.95 -17.50
N ALA A 13 10.30 22.56 -17.99
CA ALA A 13 10.81 21.19 -17.84
C ALA A 13 11.23 20.86 -16.40
N LEU A 14 11.66 21.86 -15.62
CA LEU A 14 12.06 21.69 -14.23
C LEU A 14 10.89 21.47 -13.28
N LEU A 15 9.69 21.95 -13.64
CA LEU A 15 8.48 21.79 -12.83
C LEU A 15 7.89 20.35 -12.90
N LEU A 16 8.19 19.60 -13.96
CA LEU A 16 7.72 18.22 -14.14
C LEU A 16 8.58 17.20 -13.39
N ALA A 17 9.81 17.53 -13.04
CA ALA A 17 10.73 16.64 -12.33
C ALA A 17 10.38 16.43 -10.85
N GLY A 18 9.45 17.22 -10.28
CA GLY A 18 9.02 17.14 -8.90
C GLY A 18 7.81 16.23 -8.63
N CYS A 19 7.23 15.61 -9.67
CA CYS A 19 6.07 14.73 -9.52
C CYS A 19 6.45 13.43 -8.82
N GLY A 20 5.63 13.03 -7.84
CA GLY A 20 5.76 11.76 -7.16
C GLY A 20 5.23 10.58 -7.97
N SER A 21 5.25 9.42 -7.38
CA SER A 21 4.73 8.19 -7.98
C SER A 21 3.90 7.41 -6.97
N SER A 22 2.95 6.62 -7.48
CA SER A 22 2.21 5.67 -6.66
C SER A 22 2.06 4.35 -7.40
N GLU A 23 1.99 3.27 -6.63
CA GLU A 23 1.72 1.92 -7.12
C GLU A 23 0.76 1.22 -6.18
N THR A 24 -0.04 0.34 -6.74
CA THR A 24 -0.98 -0.49 -5.96
C THR A 24 -0.79 -1.95 -6.27
N ALA A 25 -1.08 -2.80 -5.28
CA ALA A 25 -1.22 -4.23 -5.46
C ALA A 25 -2.42 -4.70 -4.64
N SER A 26 -3.15 -5.69 -5.15
CA SER A 26 -4.39 -6.12 -4.52
C SER A 26 -4.43 -7.61 -4.28
N PHE A 27 -4.96 -7.99 -3.13
CA PHE A 27 -5.46 -9.33 -2.84
C PHE A 27 -6.98 -9.30 -3.01
N MET A 28 -7.48 -9.92 -4.07
CA MET A 28 -8.92 -9.98 -4.38
C MET A 28 -9.52 -11.28 -3.89
N MET A 29 -10.67 -11.21 -3.25
CA MET A 29 -11.38 -12.36 -2.68
C MET A 29 -12.54 -12.81 -3.56
N ASP A 30 -13.53 -11.94 -3.76
CA ASP A 30 -14.70 -12.19 -4.59
C ASP A 30 -14.73 -11.18 -5.74
N GLY A 31 -13.78 -11.32 -6.67
CA GLY A 31 -13.60 -10.31 -7.71
C GLY A 31 -13.05 -8.99 -7.17
N ALA A 32 -13.22 -7.92 -7.94
CA ALA A 32 -12.67 -6.60 -7.58
C ALA A 32 -13.47 -5.88 -6.48
N ASP A 33 -14.66 -6.37 -6.13
CA ASP A 33 -15.53 -5.70 -5.16
C ASP A 33 -15.13 -5.96 -3.71
N THR A 34 -14.44 -7.08 -3.44
CA THR A 34 -13.94 -7.44 -2.11
C THR A 34 -12.44 -7.66 -2.17
N ALA A 35 -11.68 -6.72 -1.65
CA ALA A 35 -10.23 -6.73 -1.78
C ALA A 35 -9.53 -5.99 -0.65
N LEU A 36 -8.28 -6.40 -0.40
CA LEU A 36 -7.28 -5.64 0.33
C LEU A 36 -6.27 -5.12 -0.69
N THR A 37 -6.09 -3.81 -0.74
CA THR A 37 -5.17 -3.16 -1.67
C THR A 37 -4.13 -2.37 -0.89
N LEU A 38 -2.86 -2.66 -1.11
CA LEU A 38 -1.77 -1.84 -0.61
C LEU A 38 -1.40 -0.81 -1.67
N GLU A 39 -1.36 0.45 -1.27
CA GLU A 39 -0.84 1.55 -2.07
C GLU A 39 0.46 2.04 -1.45
N ARG A 40 1.51 2.15 -2.25
CA ARG A 40 2.75 2.82 -1.86
C ARG A 40 2.90 4.10 -2.64
N ILE A 41 3.28 5.17 -1.95
CA ILE A 41 3.29 6.52 -2.49
C ILE A 41 4.63 7.18 -2.19
N LYS A 42 5.25 7.75 -3.21
CA LYS A 42 6.32 8.74 -3.06
C LYS A 42 5.76 10.09 -3.45
N PRO A 43 5.52 11.00 -2.50
CA PRO A 43 4.94 12.30 -2.81
C PRO A 43 5.84 13.16 -3.72
N TYR A 44 7.15 12.92 -3.67
CA TYR A 44 8.13 13.64 -4.49
C TYR A 44 9.14 12.68 -5.09
N ALA A 45 9.72 13.02 -6.25
CA ALA A 45 10.74 12.20 -6.91
C ALA A 45 11.98 11.96 -6.03
N TRP A 46 12.29 12.88 -5.13
CA TRP A 46 13.43 12.79 -4.18
C TRP A 46 13.08 12.19 -2.83
N SER A 47 11.84 11.73 -2.63
CA SER A 47 11.42 11.12 -1.36
C SER A 47 12.21 9.85 -1.09
N GLU A 48 12.72 9.71 0.14
CA GLU A 48 13.31 8.48 0.63
C GLU A 48 12.20 7.60 1.22
N GLY A 49 12.14 6.34 0.82
CA GLY A 49 11.10 5.44 1.28
C GLY A 49 9.71 5.71 0.70
N TRP A 50 8.72 5.06 1.27
CA TRP A 50 7.35 5.05 0.78
C TRP A 50 6.36 5.36 1.91
N GLU A 51 5.37 6.17 1.61
CA GLU A 51 4.14 6.22 2.39
C GLU A 51 3.26 5.03 2.00
N LEU A 52 2.63 4.39 2.98
CA LEU A 52 1.83 3.18 2.77
C LEU A 52 0.41 3.38 3.27
N GLU A 53 -0.54 2.97 2.44
CA GLU A 53 -1.95 2.93 2.80
C GLU A 53 -2.53 1.55 2.46
N LEU A 54 -3.31 0.99 3.36
CA LEU A 54 -4.09 -0.22 3.12
C LEU A 54 -5.54 0.16 2.89
N VAL A 55 -6.07 -0.19 1.72
CA VAL A 55 -7.48 0.03 1.38
C VAL A 55 -8.22 -1.28 1.60
N VAL A 56 -9.19 -1.24 2.51
CA VAL A 56 -10.10 -2.35 2.79
C VAL A 56 -11.40 -2.06 2.07
N ARG A 57 -11.79 -2.94 1.16
CA ARG A 57 -12.95 -2.72 0.31
C ARG A 57 -13.87 -3.94 0.26
N ARG A 58 -15.14 -3.68 0.48
CA ARG A 58 -16.24 -4.60 0.24
C ARG A 58 -17.41 -3.80 -0.33
N ASN A 59 -17.39 -3.59 -1.63
CA ASN A 59 -18.41 -2.78 -2.29
C ASN A 59 -19.74 -3.56 -2.45
N PRO A 60 -20.89 -2.91 -2.30
CA PRO A 60 -21.07 -1.47 -2.02
C PRO A 60 -21.09 -1.12 -0.52
N GLU A 61 -20.90 -2.09 0.39
CA GLU A 61 -21.12 -1.93 1.83
C GLU A 61 -20.11 -0.99 2.49
N CYS A 62 -18.81 -1.14 2.18
CA CYS A 62 -17.78 -0.28 2.78
C CYS A 62 -16.51 -0.20 1.95
N GLN A 63 -15.81 0.91 2.11
CA GLN A 63 -14.45 1.12 1.65
C GLN A 63 -13.74 2.08 2.62
N ARG A 64 -12.61 1.66 3.15
CA ARG A 64 -11.82 2.44 4.12
C ARG A 64 -10.35 2.44 3.73
N ARG A 65 -9.69 3.58 3.95
CA ARG A 65 -8.24 3.74 3.82
C ARG A 65 -7.62 3.81 5.21
N HIS A 66 -6.56 3.06 5.42
CA HIS A 66 -5.84 3.02 6.69
C HIS A 66 -4.36 3.28 6.43
N VAL A 67 -3.84 4.33 7.05
CA VAL A 67 -2.44 4.70 6.92
C VAL A 67 -1.59 3.74 7.75
N LEU A 68 -0.57 3.14 7.11
CA LEU A 68 0.43 2.32 7.76
C LEU A 68 1.69 3.14 8.03
N LYS A 69 2.66 2.55 8.73
CA LYS A 69 3.93 3.21 8.94
C LYS A 69 4.68 3.36 7.62
N ALA A 70 5.19 4.55 7.34
CA ALA A 70 6.05 4.77 6.19
C ALA A 70 7.35 3.97 6.30
N THR A 71 7.87 3.50 5.16
CA THR A 71 9.18 2.84 5.11
C THR A 71 10.28 3.88 4.95
N ALA A 72 11.45 3.59 5.50
CA ALA A 72 12.62 4.47 5.46
C ALA A 72 13.66 3.96 4.44
N GLY A 73 13.24 3.73 3.19
CA GLY A 73 14.12 3.29 2.12
C GLY A 73 14.16 1.79 1.86
N GLU A 74 13.66 0.97 2.79
CA GLU A 74 13.52 -0.48 2.61
C GLU A 74 12.26 -0.83 1.82
N ASP A 75 12.23 -2.03 1.26
CA ASP A 75 11.06 -2.54 0.54
C ASP A 75 9.87 -2.69 1.50
N PRO A 76 8.70 -2.21 1.09
CA PRO A 76 7.49 -2.47 1.85
C PRO A 76 7.15 -3.95 1.78
N ARG A 77 7.08 -4.61 2.93
CA ARG A 77 6.58 -5.98 3.02
C ARG A 77 5.47 -6.05 4.05
N ILE A 78 4.29 -6.37 3.58
CA ILE A 78 3.08 -6.47 4.41
C ILE A 78 2.53 -7.89 4.25
N GLU A 79 2.59 -8.67 5.34
CA GLU A 79 2.12 -10.04 5.35
C GLU A 79 0.66 -10.11 5.76
N LEU A 80 -0.08 -11.02 5.15
CA LEU A 80 -1.48 -11.31 5.48
C LEU A 80 -1.66 -12.70 6.02
N PHE A 81 -2.45 -12.82 7.08
CA PHE A 81 -2.91 -14.07 7.68
C PHE A 81 -4.43 -14.02 7.83
N THR A 82 -5.07 -15.16 7.86
CA THR A 82 -6.52 -15.24 8.10
C THR A 82 -6.83 -16.26 9.20
N PRO A 83 -7.29 -15.82 10.38
CA PRO A 83 -7.73 -16.71 11.44
C PRO A 83 -9.12 -17.29 11.19
N GLU A 84 -9.95 -16.57 10.44
CA GLU A 84 -11.31 -16.96 10.06
C GLU A 84 -11.72 -16.23 8.78
N PRO A 85 -12.79 -16.68 8.08
CA PRO A 85 -13.24 -16.02 6.85
C PRO A 85 -13.51 -14.53 7.03
N TYR A 86 -13.05 -13.72 6.07
CA TYR A 86 -13.24 -12.26 6.03
C TYR A 86 -12.59 -11.47 7.17
N VAL A 87 -11.74 -12.13 7.98
CA VAL A 87 -10.90 -11.47 8.98
C VAL A 87 -9.44 -11.67 8.60
N PHE A 88 -8.67 -10.58 8.58
CA PHE A 88 -7.26 -10.61 8.21
C PHE A 88 -6.40 -9.99 9.29
N ILE A 89 -5.32 -10.68 9.61
CA ILE A 89 -4.23 -10.16 10.42
C ILE A 89 -3.17 -9.64 9.45
N VAL A 90 -2.73 -8.43 9.69
CA VAL A 90 -1.76 -7.71 8.85
C VAL A 90 -0.50 -7.48 9.67
N ARG A 91 0.64 -7.87 9.12
CA ARG A 91 1.94 -7.67 9.77
C ARG A 91 2.84 -6.76 8.94
N GLN A 92 3.29 -5.70 9.57
CA GLN A 92 4.33 -4.81 9.05
C GLN A 92 5.51 -4.80 10.03
N GLY A 93 6.53 -5.62 9.77
CA GLY A 93 7.65 -5.78 10.68
C GLY A 93 7.20 -6.27 12.05
N LYS A 94 7.36 -5.45 13.08
CA LYS A 94 6.90 -5.73 14.45
C LYS A 94 5.49 -5.22 14.74
N ARG A 95 4.85 -4.57 13.77
CA ARG A 95 3.52 -4.01 13.92
C ARG A 95 2.47 -4.99 13.42
N TRP A 96 1.43 -5.17 14.20
CA TRP A 96 0.34 -6.07 13.92
C TRP A 96 -0.98 -5.34 13.94
N TYR A 97 -1.84 -5.69 12.98
CA TYR A 97 -3.16 -5.09 12.83
C TYR A 97 -4.18 -6.16 12.52
N VAL A 98 -5.43 -5.88 12.78
CA VAL A 98 -6.55 -6.69 12.34
C VAL A 98 -7.51 -5.85 11.52
N THR A 99 -8.01 -6.42 10.44
CA THR A 99 -9.11 -5.85 9.67
C THR A 99 -10.20 -6.90 9.46
N GLU A 100 -11.43 -6.46 9.48
CA GLU A 100 -12.55 -7.31 9.15
C GLU A 100 -13.32 -6.69 7.98
N MET A 101 -13.81 -7.56 7.09
CA MET A 101 -14.36 -7.11 5.81
C MET A 101 -15.84 -6.75 5.89
N LYS A 102 -16.51 -7.04 7.01
CA LYS A 102 -17.93 -6.74 7.18
C LYS A 102 -18.19 -5.23 7.23
N ASN A 103 -17.39 -4.51 8.03
CA ASN A 103 -17.49 -3.06 8.19
C ASN A 103 -16.21 -2.33 7.75
N CYS A 104 -15.25 -3.03 7.15
CA CYS A 104 -13.95 -2.50 6.74
C CYS A 104 -13.18 -1.84 7.88
N GLN A 105 -13.32 -2.34 9.11
CA GLN A 105 -12.64 -1.82 10.28
C GLN A 105 -11.18 -2.26 10.32
N PHE A 106 -10.37 -1.48 11.03
CA PHE A 106 -8.94 -1.71 11.14
C PHE A 106 -8.47 -1.27 12.52
N GLN A 107 -7.75 -2.14 13.21
CA GLN A 107 -7.21 -1.84 14.54
C GLN A 107 -5.79 -2.36 14.66
N ALA A 108 -4.97 -1.61 15.41
CA ALA A 108 -3.63 -2.04 15.77
C ALA A 108 -3.69 -2.92 17.03
N PHE A 109 -2.86 -3.97 17.04
CA PHE A 109 -2.57 -4.73 18.26
C PHE A 109 -1.45 -4.05 19.04
N LYS A 110 -1.52 -4.13 20.35
CA LYS A 110 -0.42 -3.68 21.23
C LYS A 110 0.74 -4.67 21.19
N GLU A 111 0.45 -5.96 21.02
CA GLU A 111 1.41 -7.06 20.96
C GLU A 111 1.04 -8.00 19.82
N ALA A 112 2.00 -8.83 19.39
CA ALA A 112 1.73 -9.83 18.38
C ALA A 112 0.62 -10.78 18.83
N PRO A 113 -0.42 -11.05 18.00
CA PRO A 113 -1.45 -12.01 18.35
C PRO A 113 -0.85 -13.42 18.44
N PRO A 114 -1.25 -14.22 19.44
CA PRO A 114 -0.68 -15.56 19.62
C PRO A 114 -1.00 -16.54 18.48
N GLN A 115 -2.13 -16.32 17.81
CA GLN A 115 -2.59 -17.16 16.69
C GLN A 115 -3.08 -16.28 15.55
N PRO A 116 -2.18 -15.79 14.69
CA PRO A 116 -2.59 -14.92 13.57
C PRO A 116 -3.39 -15.66 12.50
N GLY A 117 -3.41 -16.98 12.52
CA GLY A 117 -4.15 -17.76 11.56
C GLY A 117 -3.30 -18.26 10.40
N LYS A 118 -3.96 -18.72 9.36
CA LYS A 118 -3.32 -19.29 8.17
C LYS A 118 -2.66 -18.19 7.34
N PRO A 119 -1.39 -18.38 6.90
CA PRO A 119 -0.77 -17.43 5.97
C PRO A 119 -1.53 -17.37 4.64
N VAL A 120 -1.76 -16.15 4.17
CA VAL A 120 -2.42 -15.89 2.88
C VAL A 120 -1.40 -15.49 1.82
N GLY A 121 -0.46 -14.64 2.18
CA GLY A 121 0.56 -14.12 1.29
C GLY A 121 1.13 -12.82 1.80
N ALA A 122 1.78 -12.08 0.93
CA ALA A 122 2.39 -10.80 1.29
C ALA A 122 2.37 -9.82 0.11
N PHE A 123 2.18 -8.54 0.44
CA PHE A 123 2.54 -7.47 -0.47
C PHE A 123 4.04 -7.24 -0.35
N GLU A 124 4.74 -7.29 -1.46
CA GLU A 124 6.18 -7.09 -1.50
C GLU A 124 6.64 -6.55 -2.85
N GLU A 125 7.87 -6.07 -2.89
CA GLU A 125 8.46 -5.63 -4.13
C GLU A 125 9.10 -6.82 -4.87
N GLN A 126 8.76 -6.97 -6.14
CA GLN A 126 9.38 -7.91 -7.06
C GLN A 126 9.69 -7.20 -8.37
N ASP A 127 10.93 -7.28 -8.83
CA ASP A 127 11.39 -6.63 -10.06
C ASP A 127 11.07 -5.13 -10.10
N GLY A 128 11.24 -4.46 -8.96
CA GLY A 128 11.00 -3.03 -8.81
C GLY A 128 9.52 -2.63 -8.72
N ARG A 129 8.59 -3.59 -8.68
CA ARG A 129 7.15 -3.34 -8.63
C ARG A 129 6.51 -3.93 -7.39
N LEU A 130 5.53 -3.22 -6.86
CA LEU A 130 4.71 -3.75 -5.77
C LEU A 130 3.78 -4.85 -6.30
N ARG A 131 3.80 -6.01 -5.65
CA ARG A 131 2.98 -7.16 -6.01
C ARG A 131 2.41 -7.82 -4.76
N PHE A 132 1.27 -8.48 -4.91
CA PHE A 132 0.81 -9.43 -3.91
C PHE A 132 1.26 -10.84 -4.32
N VAL A 133 2.02 -11.48 -3.44
CA VAL A 133 2.53 -12.85 -3.64
C VAL A 133 1.77 -13.78 -2.74
N GLN A 134 0.97 -14.63 -3.35
CA GLN A 134 0.14 -15.58 -2.61
C GLN A 134 0.98 -16.70 -2.03
N GLN A 135 0.68 -17.10 -0.80
CA GLN A 135 1.28 -18.25 -0.16
C GLN A 135 0.67 -19.53 -0.75
N PRO A 136 1.50 -20.51 -1.20
CA PRO A 136 0.98 -21.77 -1.72
C PRO A 136 0.30 -22.64 -0.66
#